data_36cca052452b8142633ea4737c61bb8c
#
_entry.id   36cca052452b8142633ea4737c61bb8c
#
_cell.length_a   1.000
_cell.length_b   1.000
_cell.length_c   1.000
_cell.angle_alpha   90.00
_cell.angle_beta   90.00
_cell.angle_gamma   90.00
#
_symmetry.space_group_name_H-M   'P 1'
#
loop_
_entity.id
_entity.type
_entity.pdbx_description
1 polymer ?
#
loop_
_entity_poly.entity_id
_entity_poly.type
_entity_poly.pdbx_seq_one_letter_code
_entity_poly.pdbx_strand_id
1 'polypeptide(L)'
;MLCFRTHVRKVIFFVKKRINICIYGKKAVLLQAVMAKIGIFDSGYGGLTILDAIRKELPQYDYLYLGDNARAPYGTHSFDVIYRYTLEAVKYLFEQDCALVILACNTASAKALRTIQQKDLPVINVENGDAALNGGAKRNVLGVIRPTVEAVPAITKTGHVGILATPATVSSESYVLELQKMYYSEPSERSNSEAVCQRSGLSSVSPQGGLFVTQQACPMWVPLIESGEHNGPGAKYFIGKYLRELLAKDPLIDTIVLGCTHYPLMKARIDEWLAFRHELEESEFPVPVETPKVTTIAQGELEAKSLKDYLARHPEYTSQLSTGGTCAYLTTENADRFSQSASIFLSSPVQAEHIDLE
;
A
#
# COMPACT_ATOMS: atom_id res chain seq x y z
N MET A 1 -16.15 40.73 -54.73
CA MET A 1 -14.96 40.89 -53.90
C MET A 1 -15.40 40.65 -52.45
N LEU A 2 -15.40 39.37 -52.01
CA LEU A 2 -15.84 38.95 -50.65
C LEU A 2 -14.64 38.97 -49.74
N CYS A 3 -14.70 39.82 -48.75
CA CYS A 3 -13.68 39.91 -47.69
C CYS A 3 -14.01 38.93 -46.55
N PHE A 4 -13.34 37.78 -46.50
CA PHE A 4 -13.40 36.85 -45.36
C PHE A 4 -12.57 37.42 -44.21
N ARG A 5 -13.21 37.98 -43.18
CA ARG A 5 -12.58 38.26 -41.88
C ARG A 5 -12.52 37.00 -41.08
N THR A 6 -11.36 36.36 -41.07
CA THR A 6 -11.02 35.30 -40.11
C THR A 6 -10.91 35.89 -38.70
N HIS A 7 -11.90 35.62 -37.86
CA HIS A 7 -11.83 35.94 -36.44
C HIS A 7 -10.91 34.89 -35.75
N VAL A 8 -9.66 35.25 -35.56
CA VAL A 8 -8.75 34.52 -34.68
C VAL A 8 -9.21 34.77 -33.25
N ARG A 9 -9.82 33.74 -32.62
CA ARG A 9 -10.20 33.77 -31.22
C ARG A 9 -8.92 33.61 -30.40
N LYS A 10 -8.49 34.66 -29.70
CA LYS A 10 -7.38 34.58 -28.73
C LYS A 10 -7.85 33.78 -27.52
N VAL A 11 -7.33 32.57 -27.38
CA VAL A 11 -7.38 31.79 -26.13
C VAL A 11 -6.17 32.23 -25.31
N ILE A 12 -6.41 32.96 -24.22
CA ILE A 12 -5.37 33.35 -23.29
C ILE A 12 -5.50 32.47 -22.07
N PHE A 13 -4.55 31.56 -21.88
CA PHE A 13 -4.44 30.75 -20.66
C PHE A 13 -3.74 31.58 -19.58
N PHE A 14 -4.45 31.98 -18.55
CA PHE A 14 -3.86 32.50 -17.33
C PHE A 14 -3.72 31.37 -16.30
N VAL A 15 -2.52 30.86 -16.13
CA VAL A 15 -2.19 29.89 -15.09
C VAL A 15 -1.68 30.67 -13.87
N LYS A 16 -2.59 31.14 -13.03
CA LYS A 16 -2.28 31.47 -11.63
C LYS A 16 -3.29 30.78 -10.73
N LYS A 17 -2.82 29.79 -9.94
CA LYS A 17 -3.62 28.96 -9.02
C LYS A 17 -4.77 28.19 -9.69
N ARG A 18 -4.45 27.15 -10.48
CA ARG A 18 -5.38 26.06 -10.91
C ARG A 18 -6.84 26.47 -11.23
N ILE A 19 -7.04 27.67 -11.72
CA ILE A 19 -8.32 28.13 -12.24
C ILE A 19 -8.13 28.27 -13.75
N ASN A 20 -8.63 27.29 -14.51
CA ASN A 20 -8.68 27.42 -15.97
C ASN A 20 -9.82 28.38 -16.31
N ILE A 21 -9.50 29.58 -16.73
CA ILE A 21 -10.49 30.53 -17.24
C ILE A 21 -10.48 30.45 -18.78
N CYS A 22 -11.53 29.87 -19.34
CA CYS A 22 -11.75 29.95 -20.78
C CYS A 22 -12.58 31.20 -21.09
N ILE A 23 -11.99 32.15 -21.80
CA ILE A 23 -12.71 33.37 -22.24
C ILE A 23 -13.31 33.10 -23.62
N TYR A 24 -14.62 32.89 -23.66
CA TYR A 24 -15.39 32.79 -24.89
C TYR A 24 -16.14 34.08 -25.13
N GLY A 25 -15.61 34.93 -26.02
CA GLY A 25 -16.17 36.27 -26.25
C GLY A 25 -16.00 37.19 -25.03
N LYS A 26 -17.09 37.76 -24.53
CA LYS A 26 -17.10 38.63 -23.34
C LYS A 26 -17.46 37.91 -22.04
N LYS A 27 -17.60 36.59 -22.08
CA LYS A 27 -17.91 35.76 -20.87
C LYS A 27 -16.68 34.96 -20.45
N ALA A 28 -16.22 35.16 -19.22
CA ALA A 28 -15.25 34.28 -18.57
C ALA A 28 -16.01 33.09 -18.00
N VAL A 29 -15.70 31.87 -18.45
CA VAL A 29 -16.19 30.64 -17.85
C VAL A 29 -15.10 30.17 -16.91
N LEU A 30 -15.40 30.14 -15.61
CA LEU A 30 -14.53 29.56 -14.60
C LEU A 30 -14.59 28.04 -14.78
N LEU A 31 -13.54 27.44 -15.35
CA LEU A 31 -13.36 26.00 -15.30
C LEU A 31 -12.82 25.70 -13.90
N GLN A 32 -13.64 25.03 -13.11
CA GLN A 32 -13.22 24.57 -11.79
C GLN A 32 -11.97 23.70 -11.97
N ALA A 33 -10.91 23.98 -11.23
CA ALA A 33 -9.72 23.15 -11.27
C ALA A 33 -10.11 21.73 -10.82
N VAL A 34 -9.83 20.76 -11.65
CA VAL A 34 -9.99 19.36 -11.25
C VAL A 34 -8.99 19.10 -10.14
N MET A 35 -9.50 18.88 -8.93
CA MET A 35 -8.68 18.52 -7.78
C MET A 35 -8.42 17.05 -7.82
N ALA A 36 -7.16 16.67 -7.56
CA ALA A 36 -6.72 15.30 -7.68
C ALA A 36 -7.13 14.45 -6.45
N LYS A 37 -7.31 13.15 -6.65
CA LYS A 37 -7.60 12.17 -5.61
C LYS A 37 -6.32 11.42 -5.20
N ILE A 38 -6.40 10.71 -4.06
CA ILE A 38 -5.44 9.66 -3.71
C ILE A 38 -5.99 8.33 -4.22
N GLY A 39 -5.26 7.71 -5.16
CA GLY A 39 -5.57 6.38 -5.67
C GLY A 39 -5.04 5.29 -4.73
N ILE A 40 -5.83 4.27 -4.45
CA ILE A 40 -5.42 3.09 -3.68
C ILE A 40 -5.63 1.88 -4.57
N PHE A 41 -4.56 1.17 -4.89
CA PHE A 41 -4.60 -0.04 -5.71
C PHE A 41 -4.33 -1.28 -4.88
N ASP A 42 -5.15 -2.30 -5.06
CA ASP A 42 -4.91 -3.65 -4.56
C ASP A 42 -5.27 -4.70 -5.62
N SER A 43 -4.68 -5.87 -5.52
CA SER A 43 -5.02 -7.00 -6.40
C SER A 43 -6.39 -7.61 -6.12
N GLY A 44 -7.05 -7.22 -5.03
CA GLY A 44 -8.33 -7.80 -4.63
C GLY A 44 -9.03 -6.97 -3.55
N TYR A 45 -9.32 -7.60 -2.42
CA TYR A 45 -10.06 -6.99 -1.31
C TYR A 45 -9.16 -6.51 -0.16
N GLY A 46 -7.97 -7.11 0.00
CA GLY A 46 -7.11 -6.91 1.18
C GLY A 46 -6.71 -5.46 1.41
N GLY A 47 -6.47 -4.71 0.32
CA GLY A 47 -6.12 -3.30 0.38
C GLY A 47 -7.18 -2.40 1.03
N LEU A 48 -8.43 -2.89 1.20
CA LEU A 48 -9.45 -2.19 1.95
C LEU A 48 -9.06 -1.99 3.43
N THR A 49 -8.27 -2.89 4.02
CA THR A 49 -7.73 -2.73 5.37
C THR A 49 -6.76 -1.54 5.46
N ILE A 50 -5.97 -1.31 4.41
CA ILE A 50 -5.05 -0.17 4.29
C ILE A 50 -5.85 1.11 4.07
N LEU A 51 -6.81 1.10 3.14
CA LEU A 51 -7.69 2.24 2.87
C LEU A 51 -8.45 2.68 4.13
N ASP A 52 -9.01 1.75 4.92
CA ASP A 52 -9.73 2.05 6.15
C ASP A 52 -8.84 2.78 7.16
N ALA A 53 -7.61 2.30 7.36
CA ALA A 53 -6.65 2.95 8.24
C ALA A 53 -6.24 4.34 7.73
N ILE A 54 -6.00 4.50 6.43
CA ILE A 54 -5.66 5.79 5.81
C ILE A 54 -6.82 6.78 5.97
N ARG A 55 -8.06 6.36 5.72
CA ARG A 55 -9.24 7.22 5.85
C ARG A 55 -9.52 7.66 7.29
N LYS A 56 -9.19 6.84 8.27
CA LYS A 56 -9.27 7.20 9.70
C LYS A 56 -8.26 8.28 10.08
N GLU A 57 -7.05 8.22 9.54
CA GLU A 57 -5.97 9.17 9.85
C GLU A 57 -6.07 10.47 9.01
N LEU A 58 -6.55 10.36 7.77
CA LEU A 58 -6.62 11.44 6.78
C LEU A 58 -8.04 11.54 6.18
N PRO A 59 -9.08 11.77 7.01
CA PRO A 59 -10.49 11.72 6.59
C PRO A 59 -10.89 12.84 5.63
N GLN A 60 -10.08 13.88 5.52
CA GLN A 60 -10.38 15.06 4.70
C GLN A 60 -10.21 14.85 3.20
N TYR A 61 -9.38 13.89 2.75
CA TYR A 61 -9.07 13.72 1.33
C TYR A 61 -10.10 12.84 0.61
N ASP A 62 -10.15 13.00 -0.72
CA ASP A 62 -10.93 12.12 -1.58
C ASP A 62 -10.08 10.96 -2.09
N TYR A 63 -10.66 9.77 -2.08
CA TYR A 63 -9.99 8.53 -2.43
C TYR A 63 -10.68 7.84 -3.61
N LEU A 64 -9.87 7.14 -4.39
CA LEU A 64 -10.33 6.21 -5.42
C LEU A 64 -9.68 4.86 -5.18
N TYR A 65 -10.46 3.87 -4.74
CA TYR A 65 -10.00 2.50 -4.60
C TYR A 65 -10.19 1.74 -5.90
N LEU A 66 -9.18 0.98 -6.31
CA LEU A 66 -9.23 0.05 -7.44
C LEU A 66 -8.78 -1.34 -6.98
N GLY A 67 -9.70 -2.29 -7.00
CA GLY A 67 -9.44 -3.72 -6.77
C GLY A 67 -9.43 -4.49 -8.09
N ASP A 68 -8.29 -5.12 -8.41
CA ASP A 68 -8.15 -5.95 -9.62
C ASP A 68 -8.57 -7.40 -9.36
N ASN A 69 -9.81 -7.55 -8.89
CA ASN A 69 -10.36 -8.81 -8.40
C ASN A 69 -10.50 -9.90 -9.49
N ALA A 70 -10.75 -9.51 -10.76
CA ALA A 70 -10.88 -10.45 -11.86
C ALA A 70 -9.56 -11.19 -12.15
N ARG A 71 -8.40 -10.58 -11.82
CA ARG A 71 -7.07 -11.16 -12.04
C ARG A 71 -6.38 -11.62 -10.75
N ALA A 72 -7.11 -11.57 -9.63
CA ALA A 72 -6.64 -12.09 -8.33
C ALA A 72 -6.56 -13.62 -8.33
N PRO A 73 -5.68 -14.23 -7.50
CA PRO A 73 -4.71 -13.61 -6.60
C PRO A 73 -3.34 -13.37 -7.29
N TYR A 74 -2.75 -12.22 -7.09
CA TYR A 74 -1.41 -11.89 -7.66
C TYR A 74 -0.29 -12.76 -7.09
N GLY A 75 -0.47 -13.31 -5.91
CA GLY A 75 0.54 -14.11 -5.21
C GLY A 75 1.00 -15.39 -5.92
N THR A 76 0.32 -15.80 -6.98
CA THR A 76 0.62 -17.01 -7.79
C THR A 76 1.17 -16.68 -9.18
N HIS A 77 1.15 -15.41 -9.60
CA HIS A 77 1.60 -14.99 -10.92
C HIS A 77 3.11 -14.73 -11.00
N SER A 78 3.64 -14.79 -12.23
CA SER A 78 5.04 -14.43 -12.50
C SER A 78 5.28 -12.93 -12.32
N PHE A 79 6.57 -12.55 -12.18
CA PHE A 79 6.98 -11.15 -12.07
C PHE A 79 6.41 -10.28 -13.20
N ASP A 80 6.57 -10.70 -14.45
CA ASP A 80 6.16 -9.91 -15.62
C ASP A 80 4.64 -9.69 -15.68
N VAL A 81 3.87 -10.69 -15.26
CA VAL A 81 2.41 -10.58 -15.19
C VAL A 81 1.99 -9.60 -14.10
N ILE A 82 2.57 -9.71 -12.89
CA ILE A 82 2.27 -8.81 -11.77
C ILE A 82 2.65 -7.36 -12.12
N TYR A 83 3.84 -7.18 -12.72
CA TYR A 83 4.31 -5.86 -13.15
C TYR A 83 3.35 -5.24 -14.17
N ARG A 84 2.99 -5.97 -15.23
CA ARG A 84 2.08 -5.48 -16.27
C ARG A 84 0.72 -5.08 -15.68
N TYR A 85 0.09 -5.94 -14.91
CA TYR A 85 -1.21 -5.67 -14.29
C TYR A 85 -1.17 -4.46 -13.35
N THR A 86 -0.10 -4.36 -12.56
CA THR A 86 0.08 -3.22 -11.65
C THR A 86 0.28 -1.91 -12.43
N LEU A 87 1.06 -1.94 -13.51
CA LEU A 87 1.30 -0.76 -14.35
C LEU A 87 0.02 -0.27 -15.05
N GLU A 88 -0.79 -1.20 -15.58
CA GLU A 88 -2.11 -0.91 -16.17
C GLU A 88 -3.00 -0.19 -15.15
N ALA A 89 -3.13 -0.75 -13.95
CA ALA A 89 -3.92 -0.17 -12.88
C ALA A 89 -3.42 1.21 -12.43
N VAL A 90 -2.10 1.40 -12.33
CA VAL A 90 -1.49 2.70 -11.99
C VAL A 90 -1.79 3.75 -13.06
N LYS A 91 -1.66 3.39 -14.34
CA LYS A 91 -1.98 4.28 -15.46
C LYS A 91 -3.46 4.67 -15.42
N TYR A 92 -4.34 3.69 -15.25
CA TYR A 92 -5.77 3.94 -15.14
C TYR A 92 -6.10 4.92 -14.00
N LEU A 93 -5.55 4.70 -12.80
CA LEU A 93 -5.76 5.63 -11.67
C LEU A 93 -5.25 7.04 -11.96
N PHE A 94 -4.15 7.17 -12.68
CA PHE A 94 -3.66 8.48 -13.12
C PHE A 94 -4.60 9.14 -14.12
N GLU A 95 -5.24 8.39 -15.00
CA GLU A 95 -6.26 8.88 -15.95
C GLU A 95 -7.54 9.30 -15.23
N GLN A 96 -7.83 8.72 -14.07
CA GLN A 96 -8.94 9.11 -13.18
C GLN A 96 -8.59 10.28 -12.24
N ASP A 97 -7.60 11.10 -12.61
CA ASP A 97 -7.14 12.28 -11.87
C ASP A 97 -6.55 11.98 -10.48
N CYS A 98 -5.99 10.80 -10.26
CA CYS A 98 -5.18 10.55 -9.06
C CYS A 98 -3.80 11.20 -9.23
N ALA A 99 -3.35 12.01 -8.26
CA ALA A 99 -1.99 12.58 -8.26
C ALA A 99 -1.00 11.66 -7.56
N LEU A 100 -1.48 10.88 -6.60
CA LEU A 100 -0.71 9.95 -5.79
C LEU A 100 -1.42 8.61 -5.79
N VAL A 101 -0.68 7.54 -6.08
CA VAL A 101 -1.19 6.15 -6.04
C VAL A 101 -0.46 5.36 -4.97
N ILE A 102 -1.21 4.71 -4.08
CA ILE A 102 -0.68 3.80 -3.06
C ILE A 102 -0.90 2.36 -3.55
N LEU A 103 0.17 1.60 -3.75
CA LEU A 103 0.09 0.17 -3.96
C LEU A 103 -0.14 -0.52 -2.60
N ALA A 104 -1.40 -0.73 -2.25
CA ALA A 104 -1.77 -1.40 -1.01
C ALA A 104 -1.43 -2.90 -1.04
N CYS A 105 -1.39 -3.53 -2.22
CA CYS A 105 -1.01 -4.93 -2.39
C CYS A 105 0.49 -5.14 -2.12
N ASN A 106 0.84 -6.00 -1.17
CA ASN A 106 2.25 -6.36 -0.89
C ASN A 106 2.94 -7.01 -2.08
N THR A 107 2.25 -7.91 -2.78
CA THR A 107 2.78 -8.60 -3.97
C THR A 107 3.08 -7.61 -5.09
N ALA A 108 2.17 -6.66 -5.37
CA ALA A 108 2.37 -5.60 -6.34
C ALA A 108 3.52 -4.66 -5.93
N SER A 109 3.54 -4.22 -4.67
CA SER A 109 4.63 -3.40 -4.12
C SER A 109 5.99 -4.09 -4.23
N ALA A 110 6.06 -5.38 -3.89
CA ALA A 110 7.29 -6.17 -3.94
C ALA A 110 7.83 -6.36 -5.35
N LYS A 111 6.95 -6.57 -6.32
CA LYS A 111 7.33 -7.00 -7.68
C LYS A 111 7.34 -5.85 -8.70
N ALA A 112 6.48 -4.84 -8.55
CA ALA A 112 6.28 -3.82 -9.59
C ALA A 112 6.75 -2.42 -9.21
N LEU A 113 6.62 -2.00 -7.95
CA LEU A 113 6.81 -0.61 -7.53
C LEU A 113 8.13 0.00 -8.00
N ARG A 114 9.25 -0.68 -7.74
CA ARG A 114 10.58 -0.15 -8.07
C ARG A 114 10.76 0.04 -9.57
N THR A 115 10.28 -0.90 -10.38
CA THR A 115 10.34 -0.80 -11.84
C THR A 115 9.48 0.35 -12.34
N ILE A 116 8.25 0.48 -11.82
CA ILE A 116 7.35 1.58 -12.16
C ILE A 116 7.98 2.93 -11.80
N GLN A 117 8.52 3.09 -10.59
CA GLN A 117 9.13 4.34 -10.16
C GLN A 117 10.37 4.73 -10.99
N GLN A 118 11.19 3.75 -11.40
CA GLN A 118 12.45 4.01 -12.09
C GLN A 118 12.32 4.12 -13.60
N LYS A 119 11.39 3.38 -14.22
CA LYS A 119 11.25 3.31 -15.68
C LYS A 119 10.02 4.02 -16.22
N ASP A 120 8.84 3.75 -15.63
CA ASP A 120 7.59 4.18 -16.22
C ASP A 120 7.15 5.56 -15.74
N LEU A 121 7.29 5.84 -14.45
CA LEU A 121 6.84 7.09 -13.86
C LEU A 121 7.52 8.34 -14.45
N PRO A 122 8.83 8.34 -14.77
CA PRO A 122 9.47 9.45 -15.48
C PRO A 122 8.83 9.72 -16.84
N VAL A 123 8.51 8.68 -17.61
CA VAL A 123 7.87 8.77 -18.92
C VAL A 123 6.44 9.32 -18.78
N ILE A 124 5.64 8.73 -17.87
CA ILE A 124 4.26 9.16 -17.58
C ILE A 124 4.23 10.63 -17.18
N ASN A 125 5.17 11.11 -16.37
CA ASN A 125 5.23 12.50 -15.94
C ASN A 125 5.58 13.47 -17.10
N VAL A 126 6.41 13.03 -18.06
CA VAL A 126 6.72 13.83 -19.25
C VAL A 126 5.54 13.88 -20.22
N GLU A 127 4.91 12.74 -20.51
CA GLU A 127 3.77 12.64 -21.45
C GLU A 127 2.54 13.45 -20.98
N ASN A 128 2.33 13.55 -19.68
CA ASN A 128 1.23 14.34 -19.11
C ASN A 128 1.51 15.85 -19.02
N GLY A 129 2.57 16.31 -19.70
CA GLY A 129 3.00 17.71 -19.68
C GLY A 129 3.69 18.03 -18.36
N ASP A 130 4.98 18.31 -18.44
CA ASP A 130 5.81 18.57 -17.26
C ASP A 130 5.06 19.47 -16.26
N ALA A 131 4.71 18.93 -15.12
CA ALA A 131 3.99 19.66 -14.07
C ALA A 131 4.74 20.91 -13.63
N ALA A 132 6.06 20.99 -13.91
CA ALA A 132 6.87 22.18 -13.72
C ALA A 132 6.43 23.38 -14.55
N LEU A 133 5.84 23.17 -15.76
CA LEU A 133 5.33 24.25 -16.58
C LEU A 133 3.97 24.79 -16.10
N ASN A 134 3.19 23.97 -15.38
CA ASN A 134 1.86 24.30 -14.91
C ASN A 134 1.75 24.44 -13.38
N GLY A 135 2.87 24.35 -12.64
CA GLY A 135 2.90 24.45 -11.18
C GLY A 135 2.22 23.27 -10.45
N GLY A 136 2.00 22.15 -11.13
CA GLY A 136 1.42 20.94 -10.56
C GLY A 136 2.48 19.97 -10.02
N ALA A 137 2.15 19.16 -9.00
CA ALA A 137 3.03 18.10 -8.53
C ALA A 137 3.12 16.98 -9.56
N LYS A 138 4.31 16.39 -9.68
CA LYS A 138 4.50 15.17 -10.46
C LYS A 138 3.65 14.05 -9.86
N ARG A 139 3.09 13.20 -10.71
CA ARG A 139 2.45 11.97 -10.28
C ARG A 139 3.45 11.07 -9.57
N ASN A 140 3.02 10.40 -8.52
CA ASN A 140 3.90 9.47 -7.80
C ASN A 140 3.15 8.20 -7.39
N VAL A 141 3.95 7.14 -7.15
CA VAL A 141 3.47 5.84 -6.68
C VAL A 141 4.24 5.48 -5.42
N LEU A 142 3.52 5.15 -4.36
CA LEU A 142 4.07 4.67 -3.09
C LEU A 142 3.65 3.22 -2.85
N GLY A 143 4.28 2.54 -1.89
CA GLY A 143 3.95 1.14 -1.59
C GLY A 143 4.11 0.83 -0.12
N VAL A 144 3.34 -0.17 0.35
CA VAL A 144 3.17 -0.52 1.77
C VAL A 144 4.37 -1.19 2.44
N ILE A 145 5.38 -1.65 1.68
CA ILE A 145 6.52 -2.35 2.28
C ILE A 145 7.40 -1.40 3.07
N ARG A 146 7.75 -0.24 2.50
CA ARG A 146 8.71 0.67 3.10
C ARG A 146 8.27 1.24 4.46
N PRO A 147 7.05 1.74 4.67
CA PRO A 147 6.59 2.19 5.98
C PRO A 147 6.68 1.11 7.06
N THR A 148 6.39 -0.14 6.67
CA THR A 148 6.49 -1.30 7.56
C THR A 148 7.94 -1.56 7.95
N VAL A 149 8.84 -1.57 6.98
CA VAL A 149 10.29 -1.77 7.18
C VAL A 149 10.87 -0.69 8.10
N GLU A 150 10.48 0.57 7.90
CA GLU A 150 10.93 1.71 8.71
C GLU A 150 10.48 1.61 10.18
N ALA A 151 9.37 0.95 10.47
CA ALA A 151 8.87 0.77 11.83
C ALA A 151 9.54 -0.40 12.59
N VAL A 152 10.00 -1.43 11.90
CA VAL A 152 10.52 -2.68 12.50
C VAL A 152 11.65 -2.45 13.51
N PRO A 153 12.71 -1.64 13.23
CA PRO A 153 13.84 -1.47 14.15
C PRO A 153 13.46 -0.86 15.50
N ALA A 154 12.35 -0.13 15.56
CA ALA A 154 11.86 0.48 16.79
C ALA A 154 11.03 -0.50 17.64
N ILE A 155 10.60 -1.62 17.07
CA ILE A 155 9.70 -2.59 17.71
C ILE A 155 10.48 -3.83 18.19
N THR A 156 11.37 -4.36 17.35
CA THR A 156 12.16 -5.53 17.73
C THR A 156 13.19 -5.20 18.82
N LYS A 157 13.36 -6.12 19.77
CA LYS A 157 14.36 -6.03 20.83
C LYS A 157 15.50 -7.03 20.61
N THR A 158 15.18 -8.17 20.01
CA THR A 158 16.18 -9.21 19.72
C THR A 158 16.90 -8.99 18.41
N GLY A 159 16.33 -8.18 17.49
CA GLY A 159 16.78 -8.05 16.11
C GLY A 159 16.33 -9.21 15.22
N HIS A 160 15.53 -10.16 15.73
CA HIS A 160 15.00 -11.30 14.97
C HIS A 160 13.55 -11.02 14.54
N VAL A 161 13.34 -10.96 13.23
CA VAL A 161 12.07 -10.54 12.62
C VAL A 161 11.52 -11.62 11.70
N GLY A 162 10.30 -12.04 11.96
CA GLY A 162 9.55 -12.95 11.10
C GLY A 162 8.68 -12.19 10.10
N ILE A 163 8.65 -12.65 8.85
CA ILE A 163 7.75 -12.12 7.81
C ILE A 163 6.79 -13.22 7.38
N LEU A 164 5.51 -13.06 7.65
CA LEU A 164 4.44 -13.91 7.10
C LEU A 164 3.88 -13.25 5.87
N ALA A 165 3.96 -13.89 4.69
CA ALA A 165 3.56 -13.27 3.43
C ALA A 165 3.08 -14.29 2.41
N THR A 166 2.60 -13.81 1.24
CA THR A 166 2.27 -14.68 0.12
C THR A 166 3.54 -15.29 -0.49
N PRO A 167 3.44 -16.44 -1.20
CA PRO A 167 4.60 -17.05 -1.87
C PRO A 167 5.36 -16.08 -2.78
N ALA A 168 4.65 -15.25 -3.56
CA ALA A 168 5.29 -14.28 -4.45
C ALA A 168 6.02 -13.16 -3.69
N THR A 169 5.48 -12.69 -2.57
CA THR A 169 6.14 -11.70 -1.72
C THR A 169 7.40 -12.28 -1.09
N VAL A 170 7.34 -13.49 -0.55
CA VAL A 170 8.52 -14.20 0.01
C VAL A 170 9.58 -14.41 -1.06
N SER A 171 9.20 -14.93 -2.24
CA SER A 171 10.15 -15.17 -3.35
C SER A 171 10.77 -13.90 -3.94
N SER A 172 10.21 -12.73 -3.66
CA SER A 172 10.77 -11.44 -4.08
C SER A 172 11.95 -10.99 -3.22
N GLU A 173 12.05 -11.51 -2.00
CA GLU A 173 12.97 -11.06 -0.95
C GLU A 173 12.88 -9.55 -0.63
N SER A 174 11.81 -8.88 -1.06
CA SER A 174 11.69 -7.42 -0.95
C SER A 174 11.76 -6.93 0.50
N TYR A 175 11.16 -7.65 1.45
CA TYR A 175 11.28 -7.31 2.86
C TYR A 175 12.71 -7.45 3.38
N VAL A 176 13.39 -8.54 3.01
CA VAL A 176 14.79 -8.79 3.40
C VAL A 176 15.69 -7.70 2.83
N LEU A 177 15.55 -7.41 1.54
CA LEU A 177 16.36 -6.40 0.86
C LEU A 177 16.13 -4.98 1.41
N GLU A 178 14.89 -4.59 1.67
CA GLU A 178 14.60 -3.25 2.20
C GLU A 178 15.02 -3.12 3.67
N LEU A 179 14.83 -4.15 4.51
CA LEU A 179 15.32 -4.18 5.89
C LEU A 179 16.87 -4.14 5.93
N GLN A 180 17.54 -4.91 5.08
CA GLN A 180 19.00 -4.89 4.99
C GLN A 180 19.54 -3.53 4.56
N LYS A 181 18.97 -2.92 3.52
CA LYS A 181 19.38 -1.57 3.09
C LYS A 181 19.24 -0.56 4.22
N MET A 182 18.13 -0.61 4.94
CA MET A 182 17.87 0.32 6.02
C MET A 182 18.85 0.14 7.19
N TYR A 183 19.23 -1.10 7.47
CA TYR A 183 20.08 -1.42 8.61
C TYR A 183 21.58 -1.28 8.32
N TYR A 184 22.00 -1.56 7.09
CA TYR A 184 23.42 -1.59 6.72
C TYR A 184 23.85 -0.42 5.81
N SER A 185 22.95 0.58 5.54
CA SER A 185 23.35 1.77 4.80
C SER A 185 24.43 2.55 5.55
N GLU A 186 25.43 3.02 4.82
CA GLU A 186 26.53 3.86 5.33
C GLU A 186 26.00 5.10 6.07
N PRO A 187 26.73 5.62 7.08
CA PRO A 187 26.31 6.78 7.88
C PRO A 187 25.95 8.03 7.07
N SER A 188 26.54 8.20 5.87
CA SER A 188 26.24 9.31 4.96
C SER A 188 24.84 9.25 4.33
N GLU A 189 24.23 8.06 4.24
CA GLU A 189 22.86 7.86 3.76
C GLU A 189 21.83 7.76 4.90
N ARG A 190 22.30 7.60 6.16
CA ARG A 190 21.45 7.53 7.37
C ARG A 190 20.78 8.85 7.75
N SER A 191 21.25 9.97 7.23
CA SER A 191 20.76 11.30 7.65
C SER A 191 19.25 11.49 7.47
N ASN A 192 18.64 10.77 6.52
CA ASN A 192 17.20 10.78 6.33
C ASN A 192 16.44 9.75 7.17
N SER A 193 17.06 8.60 7.51
CA SER A 193 16.42 7.54 8.32
C SER A 193 16.50 7.84 9.82
N GLU A 194 17.60 8.42 10.31
CA GLU A 194 17.73 8.89 11.70
C GLU A 194 16.78 10.06 12.00
N ALA A 195 16.54 10.95 11.02
CA ALA A 195 15.58 12.03 11.15
C ALA A 195 14.13 11.52 11.29
N VAL A 196 13.79 10.36 10.69
CA VAL A 196 12.50 9.70 10.84
C VAL A 196 12.38 9.04 12.23
N CYS A 197 13.42 8.36 12.70
CA CYS A 197 13.46 7.77 14.06
C CYS A 197 13.38 8.83 15.15
N GLN A 198 14.14 9.93 15.05
CA GLN A 198 14.13 11.02 16.03
C GLN A 198 12.79 11.76 16.08
N ARG A 199 12.08 11.88 14.94
CA ARG A 199 10.77 12.54 14.88
C ARG A 199 9.64 11.70 15.46
N SER A 200 9.77 10.36 15.49
CA SER A 200 8.77 9.45 16.09
C SER A 200 8.88 9.34 17.63
N GLY A 201 9.84 10.01 18.27
CA GLY A 201 10.03 9.97 19.73
C GLY A 201 10.50 8.59 20.24
N LEU A 202 10.93 7.72 19.36
CA LEU A 202 11.43 6.39 19.67
C LEU A 202 12.93 6.49 19.95
N SER A 203 13.33 6.24 21.19
CA SER A 203 14.74 6.12 21.57
C SER A 203 15.37 4.99 20.75
N SER A 204 16.42 5.32 19.99
CA SER A 204 17.19 4.39 19.19
C SER A 204 17.89 3.36 20.08
N VAL A 205 17.28 2.20 20.25
CA VAL A 205 17.99 1.01 20.67
C VAL A 205 18.35 0.26 19.39
N SER A 206 19.55 0.52 18.87
CA SER A 206 20.14 -0.35 17.86
C SER A 206 20.45 -1.67 18.55
N PRO A 207 19.88 -2.80 18.13
CA PRO A 207 20.31 -4.10 18.65
C PRO A 207 21.79 -4.27 18.31
N GLN A 208 22.62 -4.57 19.30
CA GLN A 208 24.08 -4.68 19.15
C GLN A 208 24.51 -5.91 18.31
N GLY A 209 23.64 -6.49 17.46
CA GLY A 209 23.90 -7.77 16.81
C GLY A 209 23.46 -7.91 15.36
N GLY A 210 23.00 -6.85 14.69
CA GLY A 210 22.45 -6.97 13.33
C GLY A 210 20.95 -7.32 13.31
N LEU A 211 20.36 -7.32 12.13
CA LEU A 211 18.95 -7.67 11.89
C LEU A 211 18.86 -9.01 11.16
N PHE A 212 18.18 -9.97 11.76
CA PHE A 212 17.92 -11.30 11.21
C PHE A 212 16.47 -11.36 10.72
N VAL A 213 16.28 -11.70 9.46
CA VAL A 213 14.96 -11.72 8.82
C VAL A 213 14.65 -13.13 8.34
N THR A 214 13.60 -13.72 8.90
CA THR A 214 13.12 -15.06 8.54
C THR A 214 11.76 -14.95 7.89
N GLN A 215 11.58 -15.54 6.71
CA GLN A 215 10.34 -15.48 5.95
C GLN A 215 9.60 -16.82 5.94
N GLN A 216 8.28 -16.75 5.99
CA GLN A 216 7.37 -17.90 5.84
C GLN A 216 6.25 -17.57 4.87
N ALA A 217 6.13 -18.37 3.82
CA ALA A 217 5.01 -18.29 2.89
C ALA A 217 3.74 -18.92 3.51
N CYS A 218 2.61 -18.23 3.36
CA CYS A 218 1.30 -18.61 3.89
C CYS A 218 0.27 -18.75 2.76
N PRO A 219 0.38 -19.72 1.84
CA PRO A 219 -0.45 -19.79 0.63
C PRO A 219 -1.94 -19.97 0.91
N MET A 220 -2.31 -20.57 2.04
CA MET A 220 -3.73 -20.84 2.35
C MET A 220 -4.45 -19.68 3.03
N TRP A 221 -3.76 -18.67 3.55
CA TRP A 221 -4.42 -17.63 4.34
C TRP A 221 -5.31 -16.72 3.49
N VAL A 222 -4.86 -16.28 2.30
CA VAL A 222 -5.69 -15.44 1.42
C VAL A 222 -6.96 -16.18 0.98
N PRO A 223 -6.91 -17.43 0.45
CA PRO A 223 -8.11 -18.18 0.11
C PRO A 223 -9.09 -18.36 1.28
N LEU A 224 -8.60 -18.65 2.48
CA LEU A 224 -9.45 -18.80 3.67
C LEU A 224 -10.13 -17.48 4.07
N ILE A 225 -9.45 -16.36 3.92
CA ILE A 225 -10.02 -15.05 4.24
C ILE A 225 -11.08 -14.67 3.21
N GLU A 226 -10.78 -14.79 1.92
CA GLU A 226 -11.71 -14.42 0.83
C GLU A 226 -12.96 -15.30 0.78
N SER A 227 -12.85 -16.56 1.21
CA SER A 227 -14.02 -17.46 1.37
C SER A 227 -14.83 -17.24 2.66
N GLY A 228 -14.40 -16.30 3.54
CA GLY A 228 -15.05 -16.06 4.83
C GLY A 228 -14.70 -17.09 5.93
N GLU A 229 -13.80 -18.04 5.62
CA GLU A 229 -13.42 -19.14 6.52
C GLU A 229 -12.28 -18.79 7.49
N HIS A 230 -11.89 -17.53 7.58
CA HIS A 230 -10.79 -17.04 8.42
C HIS A 230 -11.01 -17.26 9.93
N ASN A 231 -12.24 -17.57 10.33
CA ASN A 231 -12.61 -17.94 11.71
C ASN A 231 -12.86 -19.45 11.89
N GLY A 232 -12.80 -20.23 10.82
CA GLY A 232 -13.07 -21.67 10.82
C GLY A 232 -11.92 -22.55 11.37
N PRO A 233 -12.17 -23.88 11.49
CA PRO A 233 -11.16 -24.82 11.94
C PRO A 233 -9.94 -24.88 11.02
N GLY A 234 -10.16 -24.72 9.69
CA GLY A 234 -9.09 -24.67 8.69
C GLY A 234 -8.13 -23.50 8.93
N ALA A 235 -8.66 -22.33 9.27
CA ALA A 235 -7.83 -21.17 9.62
C ALA A 235 -6.98 -21.45 10.88
N LYS A 236 -7.58 -22.04 11.93
CA LYS A 236 -6.85 -22.41 13.15
C LYS A 236 -5.68 -23.35 12.83
N TYR A 237 -5.91 -24.36 12.01
CA TYR A 237 -4.87 -25.29 11.58
C TYR A 237 -3.72 -24.59 10.85
N PHE A 238 -4.04 -23.79 9.81
CA PHE A 238 -3.01 -23.12 9.02
C PHE A 238 -2.31 -21.98 9.74
N ILE A 239 -2.95 -21.30 10.70
CA ILE A 239 -2.30 -20.35 11.60
C ILE A 239 -1.22 -21.07 12.39
N GLY A 240 -1.59 -22.15 13.09
CA GLY A 240 -0.64 -22.92 13.87
C GLY A 240 0.49 -23.51 13.02
N LYS A 241 0.16 -24.06 11.85
CA LYS A 241 1.16 -24.62 10.94
C LYS A 241 2.23 -23.59 10.55
N TYR A 242 1.85 -22.45 9.99
CA TYR A 242 2.83 -21.48 9.46
C TYR A 242 3.60 -20.75 10.57
N LEU A 243 2.97 -20.52 11.72
CA LEU A 243 3.67 -19.95 12.88
C LEU A 243 4.70 -20.92 13.45
N ARG A 244 4.39 -22.22 13.56
CA ARG A 244 5.37 -23.24 13.96
C ARG A 244 6.52 -23.32 12.96
N GLU A 245 6.24 -23.37 11.67
CA GLU A 245 7.27 -23.40 10.62
C GLU A 245 8.18 -22.16 10.69
N LEU A 246 7.63 -20.97 10.94
CA LEU A 246 8.41 -19.74 11.09
C LEU A 246 9.32 -19.79 12.34
N LEU A 247 8.74 -20.09 13.50
CA LEU A 247 9.45 -20.11 14.79
C LEU A 247 10.45 -21.27 14.91
N ALA A 248 10.23 -22.37 14.18
CA ALA A 248 11.20 -23.45 14.09
C ALA A 248 12.45 -23.06 13.30
N LYS A 249 12.33 -22.16 12.32
CA LYS A 249 13.48 -21.61 11.58
C LYS A 249 14.30 -20.63 12.41
N ASP A 250 13.62 -19.85 13.25
CA ASP A 250 14.25 -18.85 14.10
C ASP A 250 13.44 -18.65 15.40
N PRO A 251 13.84 -19.32 16.50
CA PRO A 251 13.14 -19.24 17.77
C PRO A 251 13.34 -17.92 18.51
N LEU A 252 14.26 -17.05 18.07
CA LEU A 252 14.53 -15.76 18.69
C LEU A 252 13.64 -14.62 18.14
N ILE A 253 12.74 -14.91 17.20
CA ILE A 253 11.80 -13.94 16.65
C ILE A 253 10.94 -13.33 17.76
N ASP A 254 11.02 -12.02 17.91
CA ASP A 254 10.17 -11.21 18.81
C ASP A 254 9.21 -10.30 18.08
N THR A 255 9.37 -10.16 16.77
CA THR A 255 8.54 -9.30 15.93
C THR A 255 8.13 -10.05 14.66
N ILE A 256 6.83 -10.09 14.38
CA ILE A 256 6.28 -10.70 13.17
C ILE A 256 5.53 -9.66 12.36
N VAL A 257 5.93 -9.47 11.10
CA VAL A 257 5.25 -8.63 10.13
C VAL A 257 4.19 -9.45 9.39
N LEU A 258 2.95 -8.97 9.39
CA LEU A 258 1.88 -9.47 8.56
C LEU A 258 1.99 -8.86 7.16
N GLY A 259 2.83 -9.44 6.32
CA GLY A 259 3.23 -8.97 4.99
C GLY A 259 2.22 -9.24 3.89
N CYS A 260 0.93 -9.24 4.22
CA CYS A 260 -0.19 -9.27 3.28
C CYS A 260 -1.37 -8.50 3.88
N THR A 261 -2.03 -7.73 3.05
CA THR A 261 -3.16 -6.87 3.42
C THR A 261 -4.40 -7.62 3.92
N HIS A 262 -4.52 -8.90 3.62
CA HIS A 262 -5.57 -9.78 4.14
C HIS A 262 -5.33 -10.20 5.59
N TYR A 263 -4.08 -10.39 6.00
CA TYR A 263 -3.72 -11.03 7.26
C TYR A 263 -4.17 -10.30 8.52
N PRO A 264 -4.41 -8.97 8.53
CA PRO A 264 -5.00 -8.29 9.68
C PRO A 264 -6.35 -8.87 10.15
N LEU A 265 -7.14 -9.50 9.26
CA LEU A 265 -8.39 -10.15 9.63
C LEU A 265 -8.17 -11.40 10.51
N MET A 266 -7.00 -12.01 10.44
CA MET A 266 -6.59 -13.14 11.30
C MET A 266 -5.75 -12.71 12.50
N LYS A 267 -5.39 -11.41 12.63
CA LYS A 267 -4.42 -10.93 13.63
C LYS A 267 -4.78 -11.36 15.06
N ALA A 268 -6.03 -11.21 15.46
CA ALA A 268 -6.47 -11.60 16.81
C ALA A 268 -6.19 -13.09 17.12
N ARG A 269 -6.44 -13.98 16.14
CA ARG A 269 -6.16 -15.40 16.27
C ARG A 269 -4.68 -15.76 16.22
N ILE A 270 -3.91 -14.99 15.44
CA ILE A 270 -2.45 -15.12 15.41
C ILE A 270 -1.88 -14.74 16.77
N ASP A 271 -2.32 -13.61 17.33
CA ASP A 271 -1.89 -13.14 18.65
C ASP A 271 -2.31 -14.11 19.77
N GLU A 272 -3.53 -14.65 19.71
CA GLU A 272 -4.01 -15.70 20.62
C GLU A 272 -3.12 -16.94 20.55
N TRP A 273 -2.84 -17.46 19.35
CA TRP A 273 -1.96 -18.61 19.17
C TRP A 273 -0.56 -18.33 19.73
N LEU A 274 0.01 -17.16 19.47
CA LEU A 274 1.32 -16.77 19.99
C LEU A 274 1.34 -16.65 21.52
N ALA A 275 0.24 -16.20 22.14
CA ALA A 275 0.12 -16.11 23.60
C ALA A 275 0.08 -17.50 24.28
N PHE A 276 -0.65 -18.44 23.67
CA PHE A 276 -0.91 -19.75 24.27
C PHE A 276 -0.09 -20.89 23.63
N ARG A 277 0.90 -20.58 22.78
CA ARG A 277 1.67 -21.59 22.03
C ARG A 277 2.36 -22.65 22.89
N HIS A 278 2.69 -22.34 24.14
CA HIS A 278 3.34 -23.26 25.08
C HIS A 278 2.36 -24.23 25.74
N GLU A 279 1.06 -23.94 25.68
CA GLU A 279 -0.01 -24.78 26.25
C GLU A 279 -0.59 -25.75 25.20
N LEU A 280 -0.20 -25.59 23.92
CA LEU A 280 -0.69 -26.41 22.81
C LEU A 280 0.11 -27.73 22.75
N GLU A 281 -0.36 -28.75 23.45
CA GLU A 281 0.31 -30.05 23.62
C GLU A 281 0.46 -30.91 22.34
N GLU A 282 -0.25 -30.61 21.28
CA GLU A 282 -0.29 -31.41 20.05
C GLU A 282 0.44 -30.72 18.89
N SER A 283 1.78 -30.79 18.88
CA SER A 283 2.48 -30.34 17.67
C SER A 283 3.57 -31.31 17.25
N GLU A 284 3.55 -31.73 16.00
CA GLU A 284 4.66 -32.43 15.34
C GLU A 284 5.96 -31.59 15.36
N PHE A 285 5.85 -30.31 15.69
CA PHE A 285 6.95 -29.32 15.75
C PHE A 285 6.87 -28.57 17.09
N PRO A 286 7.50 -29.05 18.16
CA PRO A 286 7.50 -28.36 19.45
C PRO A 286 8.20 -26.98 19.33
N VAL A 287 7.56 -25.94 19.83
CA VAL A 287 8.19 -24.62 19.99
C VAL A 287 9.06 -24.63 21.24
N PRO A 288 10.32 -24.17 21.19
CA PRO A 288 11.17 -24.08 22.37
C PRO A 288 10.49 -23.30 23.51
N VAL A 289 10.65 -23.76 24.75
CA VAL A 289 9.99 -23.16 25.94
C VAL A 289 10.45 -21.72 26.19
N GLU A 290 11.72 -21.43 25.92
CA GLU A 290 12.34 -20.11 26.11
C GLU A 290 12.32 -19.31 24.79
N THR A 291 11.15 -18.89 24.35
CA THR A 291 11.02 -17.98 23.21
C THR A 291 10.57 -16.61 23.66
N PRO A 292 11.06 -15.53 23.04
CA PRO A 292 10.67 -14.17 23.39
C PRO A 292 9.17 -13.94 23.17
N LYS A 293 8.59 -12.96 23.89
CA LYS A 293 7.24 -12.50 23.60
C LYS A 293 7.22 -11.88 22.20
N VAL A 294 6.34 -12.38 21.35
CA VAL A 294 6.22 -11.91 19.95
C VAL A 294 5.19 -10.79 19.85
N THR A 295 5.57 -9.74 19.12
CA THR A 295 4.69 -8.64 18.72
C THR A 295 4.36 -8.77 17.23
N THR A 296 3.09 -8.70 16.87
CA THR A 296 2.65 -8.71 15.46
C THR A 296 2.39 -7.31 14.94
N ILE A 297 2.87 -7.02 13.74
CA ILE A 297 2.73 -5.75 13.05
C ILE A 297 1.73 -5.91 11.90
N ALA A 298 0.64 -5.13 11.93
CA ALA A 298 -0.26 -4.90 10.80
C ALA A 298 0.10 -3.58 10.11
N GLN A 299 -0.01 -3.52 8.79
CA GLN A 299 0.55 -2.44 7.99
C GLN A 299 -0.31 -1.17 7.96
N GLY A 300 -1.63 -1.28 8.15
CA GLY A 300 -2.57 -0.18 7.89
C GLY A 300 -2.24 1.12 8.62
N GLU A 301 -2.02 1.05 9.94
CA GLU A 301 -1.70 2.24 10.75
C GLU A 301 -0.33 2.84 10.41
N LEU A 302 0.64 1.99 10.07
CA LEU A 302 1.98 2.43 9.67
C LEU A 302 1.92 3.18 8.34
N GLU A 303 1.19 2.62 7.38
CA GLU A 303 0.97 3.27 6.08
C GLU A 303 0.24 4.59 6.22
N ALA A 304 -0.80 4.65 7.04
CA ALA A 304 -1.56 5.87 7.28
C ALA A 304 -0.69 6.99 7.88
N LYS A 305 0.12 6.68 8.88
CA LYS A 305 1.08 7.62 9.49
C LYS A 305 2.16 8.06 8.49
N SER A 306 2.73 7.10 7.75
CA SER A 306 3.76 7.39 6.75
C SER A 306 3.22 8.28 5.63
N LEU A 307 2.00 8.04 5.15
CA LEU A 307 1.34 8.88 4.17
C LEU A 307 1.09 10.30 4.70
N LYS A 308 0.66 10.45 5.95
CA LYS A 308 0.49 11.75 6.61
C LYS A 308 1.79 12.53 6.64
N ASP A 309 2.88 11.88 7.06
CA ASP A 309 4.22 12.48 7.12
C ASP A 309 4.75 12.80 5.72
N TYR A 310 4.48 11.94 4.73
CA TYR A 310 4.81 12.19 3.34
C TYR A 310 4.12 13.45 2.82
N LEU A 311 2.81 13.56 3.00
CA LEU A 311 2.02 14.72 2.56
C LEU A 311 2.46 16.01 3.29
N ALA A 312 2.84 15.94 4.56
CA ALA A 312 3.35 17.09 5.31
C ALA A 312 4.68 17.62 4.73
N ARG A 313 5.54 16.72 4.24
CA ARG A 313 6.82 17.06 3.60
C ARG A 313 6.71 17.46 2.13
N HIS A 314 5.57 17.17 1.50
CA HIS A 314 5.31 17.37 0.08
C HIS A 314 4.07 18.25 -0.16
N PRO A 315 4.16 19.57 0.17
CA PRO A 315 3.03 20.49 0.03
C PRO A 315 2.53 20.64 -1.42
N GLU A 316 3.36 20.28 -2.39
CA GLU A 316 3.00 20.22 -3.79
C GLU A 316 1.88 19.21 -4.06
N TYR A 317 1.76 18.11 -3.29
CA TYR A 317 0.63 17.20 -3.37
C TYR A 317 -0.58 17.73 -2.61
N THR A 318 -0.41 18.16 -1.35
CA THR A 318 -1.54 18.62 -0.51
C THR A 318 -2.30 19.79 -1.15
N SER A 319 -1.60 20.66 -1.89
CA SER A 319 -2.23 21.78 -2.59
C SER A 319 -3.08 21.38 -3.80
N GLN A 320 -2.99 20.12 -4.22
CA GLN A 320 -3.69 19.58 -5.40
C GLN A 320 -4.80 18.60 -5.02
N LEU A 321 -4.70 17.99 -3.85
CA LEU A 321 -5.65 16.97 -3.42
C LEU A 321 -7.00 17.59 -3.07
N SER A 322 -8.06 16.95 -3.54
CA SER A 322 -9.42 17.27 -3.16
C SER A 322 -9.72 16.86 -1.72
N THR A 323 -10.56 17.64 -1.07
CA THR A 323 -10.85 17.52 0.37
C THR A 323 -12.34 17.38 0.65
N GLY A 324 -13.02 16.47 -0.07
CA GLY A 324 -14.43 16.17 0.12
C GLY A 324 -14.71 15.07 1.15
N GLY A 325 -13.67 14.31 1.55
CA GLY A 325 -13.79 13.14 2.44
C GLY A 325 -14.51 11.94 1.80
N THR A 326 -14.59 11.93 0.47
CA THR A 326 -15.30 10.90 -0.30
C THR A 326 -14.40 9.71 -0.63
N CYS A 327 -15.02 8.56 -0.95
CA CYS A 327 -14.31 7.41 -1.48
C CYS A 327 -15.17 6.72 -2.53
N ALA A 328 -14.64 6.58 -3.74
CA ALA A 328 -15.23 5.76 -4.78
C ALA A 328 -14.50 4.41 -4.86
N TYR A 329 -15.22 3.37 -5.24
CA TYR A 329 -14.69 2.00 -5.33
C TYR A 329 -14.87 1.48 -6.74
N LEU A 330 -13.78 1.00 -7.33
CA LEU A 330 -13.74 0.40 -8.65
C LEU A 330 -13.26 -1.05 -8.53
N THR A 331 -13.79 -1.92 -9.38
CA THR A 331 -13.36 -3.32 -9.45
C THR A 331 -13.37 -3.83 -10.88
N THR A 332 -12.45 -4.73 -11.20
CA THR A 332 -12.45 -5.46 -12.48
C THR A 332 -13.36 -6.69 -12.46
N GLU A 333 -13.97 -7.00 -11.31
CA GLU A 333 -14.94 -8.07 -11.12
C GLU A 333 -16.38 -7.51 -11.13
N ASN A 334 -17.38 -8.38 -10.97
CA ASN A 334 -18.77 -7.97 -10.76
C ASN A 334 -18.90 -7.06 -9.54
N ALA A 335 -19.46 -5.87 -9.73
CA ALA A 335 -19.57 -4.82 -8.71
C ALA A 335 -20.40 -5.22 -7.49
N ASP A 336 -21.48 -6.00 -7.68
CA ASP A 336 -22.32 -6.46 -6.58
C ASP A 336 -21.58 -7.49 -5.71
N ARG A 337 -20.86 -8.41 -6.35
CA ARG A 337 -20.02 -9.38 -5.64
C ARG A 337 -18.89 -8.71 -4.87
N PHE A 338 -18.25 -7.72 -5.48
CA PHE A 338 -17.24 -6.93 -4.79
C PHE A 338 -17.84 -6.24 -3.55
N SER A 339 -18.98 -5.57 -3.72
CA SER A 339 -19.63 -4.82 -2.63
C SER A 339 -20.02 -5.72 -1.44
N GLN A 340 -20.47 -6.95 -1.72
CA GLN A 340 -20.75 -7.94 -0.67
C GLN A 340 -19.48 -8.39 0.07
N SER A 341 -18.43 -8.76 -0.69
CA SER A 341 -17.16 -9.24 -0.11
C SER A 341 -16.41 -8.14 0.64
N ALA A 342 -16.47 -6.90 0.16
CA ALA A 342 -15.84 -5.76 0.81
C ALA A 342 -16.33 -5.53 2.24
N SER A 343 -17.57 -5.94 2.56
CA SER A 343 -18.14 -5.87 3.91
C SER A 343 -17.36 -6.70 4.95
N ILE A 344 -16.62 -7.72 4.52
CA ILE A 344 -15.74 -8.53 5.39
C ILE A 344 -14.56 -7.67 5.91
N PHE A 345 -14.11 -6.72 5.09
CA PHE A 345 -12.92 -5.90 5.34
C PHE A 345 -13.26 -4.53 5.90
N LEU A 346 -14.46 -4.02 5.61
CA LEU A 346 -14.93 -2.71 6.04
C LEU A 346 -16.13 -2.87 6.96
N SER A 347 -16.23 -1.99 7.96
CA SER A 347 -17.35 -1.98 8.91
C SER A 347 -18.64 -1.37 8.33
N SER A 348 -18.61 -0.91 7.07
CA SER A 348 -19.72 -0.26 6.38
C SER A 348 -19.93 -0.83 4.98
N PRO A 349 -21.15 -0.91 4.48
CA PRO A 349 -21.41 -1.31 3.10
C PRO A 349 -20.82 -0.29 2.14
N VAL A 350 -20.32 -0.78 1.00
CA VAL A 350 -19.78 0.03 -0.10
C VAL A 350 -20.54 -0.29 -1.38
N GLN A 351 -20.54 0.67 -2.29
CA GLN A 351 -21.02 0.47 -3.65
C GLN A 351 -19.85 0.63 -4.60
N ALA A 352 -19.56 -0.39 -5.36
CA ALA A 352 -18.49 -0.38 -6.36
C ALA A 352 -19.03 -0.21 -7.76
N GLU A 353 -18.18 0.23 -8.67
CA GLU A 353 -18.41 0.30 -10.10
C GLU A 353 -17.46 -0.67 -10.80
N HIS A 354 -17.99 -1.40 -11.80
CA HIS A 354 -17.19 -2.30 -12.63
C HIS A 354 -16.42 -1.51 -13.68
N ILE A 355 -15.15 -1.87 -13.87
CA ILE A 355 -14.31 -1.33 -14.94
C ILE A 355 -13.53 -2.44 -15.61
N ASP A 356 -13.16 -2.22 -16.88
CA ASP A 356 -12.20 -3.03 -17.60
C ASP A 356 -10.82 -2.34 -17.61
N LEU A 357 -9.77 -3.09 -17.36
CA LEU A 357 -8.39 -2.68 -17.58
C LEU A 357 -7.91 -3.28 -18.90
N GLU A 358 -7.38 -2.44 -19.79
CA GLU A 358 -6.86 -2.84 -21.10
C GLU A 358 -5.49 -3.53 -21.00
#